data_2a105f2ba4f796c50eff1824b1c7ac5d
#
_entry.id   2a105f2ba4f796c50eff1824b1c7ac5d
#
_cell.length_a   1.000
_cell.length_b   1.000
_cell.length_c   1.000
_cell.angle_alpha   90.00
_cell.angle_beta   90.00
_cell.angle_gamma   90.00
#
_symmetry.space_group_name_H-M   'P 1'
#
loop_
_entity.id
_entity.type
_entity.pdbx_description
1 polymer ?
#
loop_
_entity_poly.entity_id
_entity_poly.type
_entity_poly.pdbx_seq_one_letter_code
_entity_poly.pdbx_strand_id
1 'polypeptide(L)'
;MVPKLSEDEIDDLVYLARTGDDAELTGMIQELADREGATRAEIIAAARDDGKATCLHMAAANGHAKTVTLILSHFPAPSKSPKEAASTSSPDETSPTTSTEVSYINFQNAFGNTALHWACLGGHLDIIKLLLSRGASPTAANDKDQIPLDLAAFNNHMHVVDYFLAQSKDLEGDNAKEGGLEKSTQDVQMADDDGTTEDGKAAGSVDSPSE
;
A
#
# COMPACT_ATOMS: atom_id res chain seq x y z
N MET A 1 -21.81 -9.92 -17.64
CA MET A 1 -21.33 -9.75 -19.05
C MET A 1 -20.18 -8.76 -18.96
N VAL A 2 -19.01 -9.00 -19.59
CA VAL A 2 -17.93 -8.00 -19.54
C VAL A 2 -18.33 -6.81 -20.41
N PRO A 3 -18.43 -5.57 -19.89
CA PRO A 3 -18.80 -4.40 -20.68
C PRO A 3 -17.72 -4.13 -21.74
N LYS A 4 -18.18 -3.68 -22.91
CA LYS A 4 -17.29 -3.33 -24.04
C LYS A 4 -17.11 -1.82 -24.06
N LEU A 5 -16.03 -1.36 -23.45
CA LEU A 5 -15.64 0.04 -23.48
C LEU A 5 -14.65 0.27 -24.64
N SER A 6 -14.75 1.41 -25.31
CA SER A 6 -13.74 1.85 -26.26
C SER A 6 -12.51 2.42 -25.53
N GLU A 7 -11.37 2.51 -26.22
CA GLU A 7 -10.17 3.13 -25.65
C GLU A 7 -10.43 4.58 -25.21
N ASP A 8 -11.12 5.38 -26.05
CA ASP A 8 -11.46 6.76 -25.73
C ASP A 8 -12.31 6.86 -24.44
N GLU A 9 -13.28 5.96 -24.25
CA GLU A 9 -14.12 5.93 -23.04
C GLU A 9 -13.34 5.53 -21.80
N ILE A 10 -12.38 4.62 -21.94
CA ILE A 10 -11.48 4.23 -20.85
C ILE A 10 -10.59 5.40 -20.47
N ASP A 11 -10.00 6.07 -21.46
CA ASP A 11 -9.12 7.22 -21.25
C ASP A 11 -9.88 8.38 -20.59
N ASP A 12 -11.11 8.65 -21.01
CA ASP A 12 -11.95 9.69 -20.42
C ASP A 12 -12.27 9.35 -18.94
N LEU A 13 -12.66 8.11 -18.63
CA LEU A 13 -12.93 7.69 -17.25
C LEU A 13 -11.67 7.82 -16.35
N VAL A 14 -10.53 7.40 -16.87
CA VAL A 14 -9.25 7.47 -16.18
C VAL A 14 -8.81 8.92 -15.99
N TYR A 15 -9.02 9.77 -17.00
CA TYR A 15 -8.74 11.20 -16.96
C TYR A 15 -9.62 11.92 -15.93
N LEU A 16 -10.94 11.68 -15.92
CA LEU A 16 -11.87 12.27 -14.93
C LEU A 16 -11.51 11.87 -13.51
N ALA A 17 -11.10 10.62 -13.30
CA ALA A 17 -10.59 10.17 -12.01
C ALA A 17 -9.27 10.86 -11.60
N ARG A 18 -8.41 11.17 -12.59
CA ARG A 18 -7.14 11.87 -12.40
C ARG A 18 -7.33 13.34 -12.06
N THR A 19 -8.33 13.99 -12.65
CA THR A 19 -8.65 15.42 -12.39
C THR A 19 -9.52 15.61 -11.15
N GLY A 20 -10.20 14.54 -10.70
CA GLY A 20 -11.11 14.59 -9.57
C GLY A 20 -12.47 15.22 -9.91
N ASP A 21 -12.89 15.15 -11.15
CA ASP A 21 -14.24 15.60 -11.56
C ASP A 21 -15.29 14.53 -11.25
N ASP A 22 -15.75 14.56 -10.00
CA ASP A 22 -16.70 13.57 -9.47
C ASP A 22 -18.06 13.60 -10.20
N ALA A 23 -18.48 14.78 -10.71
CA ALA A 23 -19.77 14.95 -11.35
C ALA A 23 -19.78 14.33 -12.75
N GLU A 24 -18.79 14.65 -13.57
CA GLU A 24 -18.66 14.09 -14.92
C GLU A 24 -18.35 12.59 -14.85
N LEU A 25 -17.47 12.18 -13.95
CA LEU A 25 -17.15 10.76 -13.73
C LEU A 25 -18.40 9.95 -13.40
N THR A 26 -19.26 10.44 -12.49
CA THR A 26 -20.52 9.76 -12.14
C THR A 26 -21.48 9.69 -13.30
N GLY A 27 -21.61 10.78 -14.06
CA GLY A 27 -22.48 10.85 -15.25
C GLY A 27 -22.05 9.84 -16.32
N MET A 28 -20.76 9.80 -16.63
CA MET A 28 -20.20 8.89 -17.63
C MET A 28 -20.33 7.41 -17.20
N ILE A 29 -20.02 7.08 -15.93
CA ILE A 29 -20.19 5.72 -15.40
C ILE A 29 -21.66 5.29 -15.53
N GLN A 30 -22.63 6.18 -15.25
CA GLN A 30 -24.05 5.88 -15.37
C GLN A 30 -24.46 5.63 -16.81
N GLU A 31 -24.07 6.50 -17.73
CA GLU A 31 -24.37 6.37 -19.16
C GLU A 31 -23.85 5.06 -19.74
N LEU A 32 -22.59 4.73 -19.43
CA LEU A 32 -21.96 3.49 -19.88
C LEU A 32 -22.64 2.26 -19.27
N ALA A 33 -23.02 2.33 -18.00
CA ALA A 33 -23.72 1.24 -17.33
C ALA A 33 -25.09 0.96 -17.96
N ASP A 34 -25.83 2.02 -18.30
CA ASP A 34 -27.14 1.91 -18.94
C ASP A 34 -27.03 1.40 -20.39
N ARG A 35 -25.99 1.83 -21.13
CA ARG A 35 -25.73 1.39 -22.49
C ARG A 35 -25.31 -0.08 -22.59
N GLU A 36 -24.41 -0.51 -21.71
CA GLU A 36 -23.88 -1.88 -21.70
C GLU A 36 -24.76 -2.87 -20.94
N GLY A 37 -25.78 -2.39 -20.23
CA GLY A 37 -26.60 -3.23 -19.35
C GLY A 37 -25.78 -3.86 -18.22
N ALA A 38 -24.72 -3.16 -17.77
CA ALA A 38 -23.78 -3.57 -16.76
C ALA A 38 -23.98 -2.77 -15.46
N THR A 39 -23.44 -3.24 -14.36
CA THR A 39 -23.40 -2.45 -13.12
C THR A 39 -22.31 -1.40 -13.18
N ARG A 40 -22.45 -0.31 -12.43
CA ARG A 40 -21.42 0.74 -12.32
C ARG A 40 -20.07 0.17 -11.86
N ALA A 41 -20.10 -0.81 -10.94
CA ALA A 41 -18.90 -1.49 -10.49
C ALA A 41 -18.19 -2.26 -11.61
N GLU A 42 -18.95 -2.90 -12.52
CA GLU A 42 -18.39 -3.61 -13.67
C GLU A 42 -17.77 -2.63 -14.68
N ILE A 43 -18.38 -1.47 -14.93
CA ILE A 43 -17.82 -0.40 -15.77
C ILE A 43 -16.48 0.08 -15.18
N ILE A 44 -16.47 0.42 -13.89
CA ILE A 44 -15.26 0.90 -13.18
C ILE A 44 -14.15 -0.17 -13.19
N ALA A 45 -14.51 -1.44 -13.01
CA ALA A 45 -13.54 -2.55 -13.01
C ALA A 45 -12.98 -2.85 -14.42
N ALA A 46 -13.76 -2.58 -15.48
CA ALA A 46 -13.35 -2.77 -16.86
C ALA A 46 -12.47 -1.61 -17.38
N ALA A 47 -12.62 -0.40 -16.81
CA ALA A 47 -11.86 0.78 -17.22
C ALA A 47 -10.40 0.67 -16.77
N ARG A 48 -9.54 0.23 -17.67
CA ARG A 48 -8.08 0.10 -17.50
C ARG A 48 -7.38 0.66 -18.71
N ASP A 49 -6.48 1.61 -18.47
CA ASP A 49 -5.65 2.19 -19.51
C ASP A 49 -4.61 1.19 -20.07
N ASP A 50 -3.82 1.62 -21.04
CA ASP A 50 -2.73 0.83 -21.64
C ASP A 50 -1.72 0.32 -20.60
N GLY A 51 -1.50 1.08 -19.52
CA GLY A 51 -0.69 0.72 -18.38
C GLY A 51 -1.42 -0.18 -17.37
N LYS A 52 -2.64 -0.66 -17.68
CA LYS A 52 -3.54 -1.40 -16.78
C LYS A 52 -3.87 -0.64 -15.50
N ALA A 53 -3.65 0.68 -15.46
CA ALA A 53 -4.06 1.49 -14.33
C ALA A 53 -5.58 1.71 -14.40
N THR A 54 -6.22 1.72 -13.25
CA THR A 54 -7.67 1.93 -13.10
C THR A 54 -7.95 3.36 -12.62
N CYS A 55 -9.21 3.78 -12.68
CA CYS A 55 -9.66 5.04 -12.09
C CYS A 55 -9.20 5.20 -10.62
N LEU A 56 -9.15 4.10 -9.85
CA LEU A 56 -8.71 4.12 -8.46
C LEU A 56 -7.22 4.47 -8.33
N HIS A 57 -6.37 3.98 -9.24
CA HIS A 57 -4.95 4.33 -9.27
C HIS A 57 -4.74 5.83 -9.51
N MET A 58 -5.46 6.40 -10.49
CA MET A 58 -5.30 7.81 -10.84
C MET A 58 -5.83 8.74 -9.76
N ALA A 59 -7.00 8.45 -9.20
CA ALA A 59 -7.55 9.21 -8.07
C ALA A 59 -6.63 9.15 -6.84
N ALA A 60 -6.06 7.98 -6.55
CA ALA A 60 -5.14 7.79 -5.42
C ALA A 60 -3.80 8.50 -5.61
N ALA A 61 -3.25 8.50 -6.83
CA ALA A 61 -2.00 9.18 -7.17
C ALA A 61 -2.08 10.71 -7.03
N ASN A 62 -3.25 11.27 -7.34
CA ASN A 62 -3.47 12.73 -7.37
C ASN A 62 -4.13 13.30 -6.10
N GLY A 63 -4.39 12.47 -5.10
CA GLY A 63 -4.90 12.94 -3.82
C GLY A 63 -6.41 13.22 -3.79
N HIS A 64 -7.18 12.69 -4.74
CA HIS A 64 -8.63 12.93 -4.84
C HIS A 64 -9.43 11.98 -3.93
N ALA A 65 -9.43 12.25 -2.62
CA ALA A 65 -10.09 11.42 -1.63
C ALA A 65 -11.61 11.26 -1.85
N LYS A 66 -12.28 12.29 -2.38
CA LYS A 66 -13.71 12.23 -2.73
C LYS A 66 -13.96 11.25 -3.88
N THR A 67 -13.17 11.33 -4.94
CA THR A 67 -13.23 10.43 -6.09
C THR A 67 -12.92 8.98 -5.68
N VAL A 68 -11.92 8.77 -4.82
CA VAL A 68 -11.63 7.45 -4.24
C VAL A 68 -12.84 6.92 -3.48
N THR A 69 -13.46 7.74 -2.63
CA THR A 69 -14.67 7.37 -1.87
C THR A 69 -15.83 7.04 -2.81
N LEU A 70 -16.03 7.86 -3.85
CA LEU A 70 -17.05 7.66 -4.87
C LEU A 70 -16.86 6.30 -5.58
N ILE A 71 -15.68 6.04 -6.09
CA ILE A 71 -15.34 4.78 -6.77
C ILE A 71 -15.60 3.59 -5.83
N LEU A 72 -15.09 3.64 -4.60
CA LEU A 72 -15.25 2.56 -3.63
C LEU A 72 -16.70 2.38 -3.14
N SER A 73 -17.56 3.40 -3.26
CA SER A 73 -18.98 3.30 -2.90
C SER A 73 -19.79 2.36 -3.82
N HIS A 74 -19.29 2.12 -5.04
CA HIS A 74 -19.91 1.19 -5.99
C HIS A 74 -19.56 -0.28 -5.72
N PHE A 75 -18.58 -0.52 -4.86
CA PHE A 75 -18.21 -1.86 -4.41
C PHE A 75 -18.74 -2.11 -2.99
N PRO A 76 -19.22 -3.32 -2.69
CA PRO A 76 -19.68 -3.66 -1.34
C PRO A 76 -18.53 -3.56 -0.33
N ALA A 77 -18.78 -3.01 0.85
CA ALA A 77 -17.76 -2.94 1.89
C ALA A 77 -17.42 -4.33 2.43
N PRO A 78 -16.13 -4.64 2.72
CA PRO A 78 -15.79 -5.92 3.31
C PRO A 78 -16.57 -6.10 4.60
N SER A 79 -17.36 -7.17 4.68
CA SER A 79 -18.09 -7.51 5.89
C SER A 79 -17.08 -7.73 7.01
N LYS A 80 -17.10 -6.87 8.04
CA LYS A 80 -16.30 -7.03 9.25
C LYS A 80 -16.74 -8.29 10.00
N SER A 81 -16.18 -9.42 9.68
CA SER A 81 -16.11 -10.56 10.59
C SER A 81 -14.69 -10.63 11.14
N PRO A 82 -14.47 -10.31 12.42
CA PRO A 82 -13.19 -10.54 13.06
C PRO A 82 -13.14 -12.01 13.49
N LYS A 83 -12.71 -12.89 12.60
CA LYS A 83 -12.05 -14.16 12.95
C LYS A 83 -11.86 -15.01 11.69
N GLU A 84 -10.64 -15.55 11.59
CA GLU A 84 -10.20 -16.57 10.63
C GLU A 84 -9.61 -16.06 9.30
N ALA A 85 -8.37 -15.58 9.41
CA ALA A 85 -7.40 -15.70 8.34
C ALA A 85 -6.13 -16.36 8.89
N ALA A 86 -6.23 -17.63 9.26
CA ALA A 86 -5.06 -18.49 9.43
C ALA A 86 -5.40 -19.86 8.85
N SER A 87 -4.63 -20.23 7.81
CA SER A 87 -4.45 -21.55 7.24
C SER A 87 -5.64 -22.18 6.51
N THR A 88 -5.57 -22.30 5.21
CA THR A 88 -5.32 -23.54 4.45
C THR A 88 -5.57 -23.31 2.97
N SER A 89 -4.58 -23.65 2.18
CA SER A 89 -4.65 -23.84 0.74
C SER A 89 -5.66 -24.93 0.39
N SER A 90 -6.67 -24.60 -0.42
CA SER A 90 -7.32 -25.54 -1.35
C SER A 90 -8.18 -24.77 -2.36
N PRO A 91 -8.07 -25.06 -3.66
CA PRO A 91 -8.91 -24.45 -4.67
C PRO A 91 -10.19 -25.26 -4.79
N ASP A 92 -11.32 -24.72 -4.37
CA ASP A 92 -12.62 -25.18 -4.90
C ASP A 92 -13.60 -24.00 -4.96
N GLU A 93 -14.22 -23.92 -6.11
CA GLU A 93 -15.08 -22.84 -6.58
C GLU A 93 -16.44 -22.81 -5.87
N THR A 94 -16.98 -21.60 -5.78
CA THR A 94 -18.38 -21.17 -5.73
C THR A 94 -18.77 -20.36 -4.51
N SER A 95 -18.51 -19.05 -4.60
CA SER A 95 -19.41 -18.01 -4.06
C SER A 95 -19.03 -16.62 -4.63
N PRO A 96 -19.91 -15.95 -5.40
CA PRO A 96 -19.48 -14.84 -6.28
C PRO A 96 -19.61 -13.42 -5.72
N THR A 97 -19.66 -13.15 -4.44
CA THR A 97 -19.98 -11.80 -3.93
C THR A 97 -18.96 -11.12 -3.02
N THR A 98 -17.98 -11.85 -2.46
CA THR A 98 -16.96 -11.24 -1.57
C THR A 98 -15.58 -11.10 -2.20
N SER A 99 -15.33 -11.77 -3.33
CA SER A 99 -14.01 -11.78 -3.98
C SER A 99 -13.76 -10.59 -4.92
N THR A 100 -14.81 -9.92 -5.41
CA THR A 100 -14.67 -8.89 -6.45
C THR A 100 -14.14 -7.55 -5.88
N GLU A 101 -14.51 -7.18 -4.67
CA GLU A 101 -14.10 -5.92 -4.05
C GLU A 101 -12.65 -5.95 -3.58
N VAL A 102 -12.28 -6.99 -2.83
CA VAL A 102 -10.89 -7.17 -2.39
C VAL A 102 -9.96 -7.33 -3.59
N SER A 103 -10.47 -7.93 -4.67
CA SER A 103 -9.76 -8.05 -5.94
C SER A 103 -9.54 -6.67 -6.58
N TYR A 104 -10.58 -5.82 -6.70
CA TYR A 104 -10.47 -4.51 -7.37
C TYR A 104 -9.52 -3.55 -6.66
N ILE A 105 -9.62 -3.44 -5.33
CA ILE A 105 -8.79 -2.52 -4.55
C ILE A 105 -7.29 -2.90 -4.59
N ASN A 106 -7.00 -4.19 -4.83
CA ASN A 106 -5.65 -4.72 -4.94
C ASN A 106 -5.21 -4.98 -6.39
N PHE A 107 -5.95 -4.46 -7.39
CA PHE A 107 -5.50 -4.56 -8.77
C PHE A 107 -4.14 -3.92 -8.95
N GLN A 108 -3.30 -4.62 -9.66
CA GLN A 108 -1.97 -4.17 -10.03
C GLN A 108 -1.99 -3.63 -11.48
N ASN A 109 -1.32 -2.52 -11.69
CA ASN A 109 -1.07 -2.00 -13.03
C ASN A 109 0.03 -2.81 -13.74
N ALA A 110 0.46 -2.38 -14.94
CA ALA A 110 1.50 -3.04 -15.72
C ALA A 110 2.89 -3.08 -15.04
N PHE A 111 3.08 -2.35 -13.94
CA PHE A 111 4.32 -2.30 -13.14
C PHE A 111 4.17 -2.98 -11.77
N GLY A 112 3.08 -3.73 -11.57
CA GLY A 112 2.77 -4.35 -10.29
C GLY A 112 2.29 -3.40 -9.18
N ASN A 113 2.13 -2.11 -9.48
CA ASN A 113 1.69 -1.14 -8.48
C ASN A 113 0.17 -1.20 -8.27
N THR A 114 -0.26 -1.18 -7.00
CA THR A 114 -1.66 -1.01 -6.60
C THR A 114 -1.99 0.48 -6.38
N ALA A 115 -3.26 0.81 -6.21
CA ALA A 115 -3.68 2.17 -5.83
C ALA A 115 -3.03 2.63 -4.52
N LEU A 116 -2.77 1.71 -3.57
CA LEU A 116 -2.07 2.02 -2.33
C LEU A 116 -0.61 2.43 -2.56
N HIS A 117 0.09 1.81 -3.51
CA HIS A 117 1.44 2.24 -3.92
C HIS A 117 1.44 3.68 -4.41
N TRP A 118 0.48 4.04 -5.27
CA TRP A 118 0.35 5.39 -5.81
C TRP A 118 -0.02 6.41 -4.73
N ALA A 119 -0.91 6.07 -3.79
CA ALA A 119 -1.24 6.92 -2.65
C ALA A 119 -0.02 7.16 -1.74
N CYS A 120 0.81 6.13 -1.52
CA CYS A 120 2.06 6.25 -0.75
C CYS A 120 3.12 7.07 -1.49
N LEU A 121 3.22 6.90 -2.82
CA LEU A 121 4.10 7.70 -3.67
C LEU A 121 3.77 9.20 -3.59
N GLY A 122 2.47 9.55 -3.57
CA GLY A 122 1.97 10.93 -3.44
C GLY A 122 1.91 11.45 -2.01
N GLY A 123 2.10 10.61 -0.99
CA GLY A 123 2.01 11.00 0.42
C GLY A 123 0.58 11.28 0.91
N HIS A 124 -0.44 10.73 0.26
CA HIS A 124 -1.85 11.02 0.54
C HIS A 124 -2.41 10.18 1.70
N LEU A 125 -2.09 10.58 2.94
CA LEU A 125 -2.40 9.81 4.15
C LEU A 125 -3.90 9.48 4.32
N ASP A 126 -4.80 10.41 3.97
CA ASP A 126 -6.24 10.19 4.10
C ASP A 126 -6.73 9.08 3.16
N ILE A 127 -6.18 9.03 1.94
CA ILE A 127 -6.47 7.98 0.95
C ILE A 127 -5.87 6.66 1.40
N ILE A 128 -4.65 6.67 1.95
CA ILE A 128 -4.01 5.47 2.50
C ILE A 128 -4.88 4.86 3.59
N LYS A 129 -5.34 5.66 4.56
CA LYS A 129 -6.25 5.21 5.62
C LYS A 129 -7.55 4.63 5.06
N LEU A 130 -8.12 5.31 4.07
CA LEU A 130 -9.34 4.86 3.41
C LEU A 130 -9.14 3.51 2.70
N LEU A 131 -8.09 3.37 1.89
CA LEU A 131 -7.77 2.14 1.17
C LEU A 131 -7.51 0.97 2.14
N LEU A 132 -6.73 1.18 3.20
CA LEU A 132 -6.47 0.16 4.23
C LEU A 132 -7.74 -0.26 4.97
N SER A 133 -8.63 0.69 5.30
CA SER A 133 -9.93 0.39 5.94
C SER A 133 -10.84 -0.44 5.05
N ARG A 134 -10.61 -0.41 3.74
CA ARG A 134 -11.36 -1.15 2.72
C ARG A 134 -10.68 -2.45 2.29
N GLY A 135 -9.57 -2.82 2.91
CA GLY A 135 -8.87 -4.09 2.69
C GLY A 135 -7.77 -4.05 1.63
N ALA A 136 -7.22 -2.87 1.35
CA ALA A 136 -6.00 -2.78 0.55
C ALA A 136 -4.83 -3.48 1.27
N SER A 137 -4.06 -4.25 0.51
CA SER A 137 -2.91 -4.98 1.05
C SER A 137 -1.69 -4.05 1.22
N PRO A 138 -1.22 -3.83 2.46
CA PRO A 138 -0.03 -3.01 2.71
C PRO A 138 1.28 -3.72 2.34
N THR A 139 1.24 -5.04 2.13
CA THR A 139 2.39 -5.90 1.84
C THR A 139 2.44 -6.36 0.39
N ALA A 140 1.54 -5.87 -0.46
CA ALA A 140 1.61 -6.15 -1.89
C ALA A 140 2.92 -5.60 -2.45
N ALA A 141 3.70 -6.43 -3.15
CA ALA A 141 4.93 -6.01 -3.82
C ALA A 141 4.66 -5.70 -5.30
N ASN A 142 5.35 -4.70 -5.82
CA ASN A 142 5.36 -4.40 -7.26
C ASN A 142 6.44 -5.21 -7.99
N ASP A 143 6.59 -5.01 -9.30
CA ASP A 143 7.59 -5.72 -10.14
C ASP A 143 9.06 -5.42 -9.75
N LYS A 144 9.28 -4.46 -8.86
CA LYS A 144 10.60 -4.11 -8.29
C LYS A 144 10.76 -4.60 -6.84
N ASP A 145 9.87 -5.50 -6.39
CA ASP A 145 9.81 -5.99 -5.01
C ASP A 145 9.61 -4.89 -3.95
N GLN A 146 9.05 -3.74 -4.35
CA GLN A 146 8.77 -2.62 -3.44
C GLN A 146 7.34 -2.72 -2.93
N ILE A 147 7.16 -2.59 -1.63
CA ILE A 147 5.85 -2.45 -0.99
C ILE A 147 5.43 -0.96 -0.94
N PRO A 148 4.15 -0.64 -0.72
CA PRO A 148 3.68 0.74 -0.65
C PRO A 148 4.47 1.63 0.32
N LEU A 149 4.87 1.10 1.48
CA LEU A 149 5.69 1.81 2.46
C LEU A 149 7.05 2.26 1.91
N ASP A 150 7.70 1.42 1.09
CA ASP A 150 8.99 1.75 0.49
C ASP A 150 8.91 2.99 -0.40
N LEU A 151 7.80 3.14 -1.16
CA LEU A 151 7.56 4.31 -1.99
C LEU A 151 7.35 5.58 -1.17
N ALA A 152 6.67 5.47 -0.02
CA ALA A 152 6.52 6.60 0.90
C ALA A 152 7.87 7.02 1.50
N ALA A 153 8.68 6.06 1.93
CA ALA A 153 10.01 6.30 2.50
C ALA A 153 10.97 6.89 1.45
N PHE A 154 10.98 6.35 0.24
CA PHE A 154 11.81 6.83 -0.86
C PHE A 154 11.49 8.28 -1.26
N ASN A 155 10.20 8.67 -1.20
CA ASN A 155 9.75 10.02 -1.50
C ASN A 155 9.70 10.94 -0.26
N ASN A 156 10.29 10.52 0.85
CA ASN A 156 10.39 11.32 2.08
C ASN A 156 9.04 11.72 2.71
N HIS A 157 8.01 10.90 2.50
CA HIS A 157 6.69 11.09 3.13
C HIS A 157 6.67 10.51 4.54
N MET A 158 7.45 11.10 5.47
CA MET A 158 7.66 10.58 6.82
C MET A 158 6.35 10.41 7.61
N HIS A 159 5.38 11.28 7.43
CA HIS A 159 4.06 11.17 8.07
C HIS A 159 3.29 9.89 7.67
N VAL A 160 3.53 9.38 6.46
CA VAL A 160 2.99 8.09 6.01
C VAL A 160 3.76 6.95 6.65
N VAL A 161 5.09 7.05 6.67
CA VAL A 161 5.97 6.06 7.32
C VAL A 161 5.62 5.91 8.79
N ASP A 162 5.48 7.03 9.52
CA ASP A 162 5.10 7.04 10.95
C ASP A 162 3.73 6.38 11.18
N TYR A 163 2.78 6.58 10.28
CA TYR A 163 1.47 5.95 10.35
C TYR A 163 1.56 4.43 10.23
N PHE A 164 2.31 3.90 9.26
CA PHE A 164 2.51 2.45 9.12
C PHE A 164 3.25 1.85 10.31
N LEU A 165 4.27 2.52 10.83
CA LEU A 165 5.02 2.07 12.00
C LEU A 165 4.17 2.10 13.29
N ALA A 166 3.26 3.05 13.43
CA ALA A 166 2.32 3.08 14.55
C ALA A 166 1.36 1.88 14.49
N GLN A 167 0.83 1.57 13.31
CA GLN A 167 -0.06 0.42 13.13
C GLN A 167 0.63 -0.93 13.40
N SER A 168 1.91 -1.09 13.02
CA SER A 168 2.65 -2.32 13.29
C SER A 168 2.91 -2.53 14.79
N LYS A 169 3.15 -1.45 15.55
CA LYS A 169 3.32 -1.51 17.01
C LYS A 169 2.05 -1.93 17.74
N ASP A 170 0.89 -1.47 17.27
CA ASP A 170 -0.39 -1.86 17.85
C ASP A 170 -0.66 -3.37 17.66
N LEU A 171 -0.24 -3.94 16.53
CA LEU A 171 -0.34 -5.38 16.25
C LEU A 171 0.64 -6.23 17.10
N GLU A 172 1.83 -5.71 17.40
CA GLU A 172 2.81 -6.38 18.26
C GLU A 172 2.41 -6.31 19.73
N GLY A 173 1.76 -5.23 20.17
CA GLY A 173 1.30 -5.02 21.55
C GLY A 173 0.23 -6.02 22.00
N ASP A 174 -0.62 -6.49 21.10
CA ASP A 174 -1.64 -7.50 21.41
C ASP A 174 -1.07 -8.93 21.46
N ASN A 175 -0.02 -9.23 20.69
CA ASN A 175 0.69 -10.51 20.75
C ASN A 175 1.61 -10.66 21.97
N ALA A 176 2.10 -9.55 22.54
CA ALA A 176 2.97 -9.58 23.72
C ALA A 176 2.21 -9.91 25.02
N LYS A 177 0.86 -9.90 25.02
CA LYS A 177 0.05 -10.24 26.18
C LYS A 177 -0.27 -11.73 26.33
N GLU A 178 -0.05 -12.54 25.31
CA GLU A 178 -0.33 -14.00 25.37
C GLU A 178 0.90 -14.91 25.40
N GLY A 179 2.11 -14.37 25.31
CA GLY A 179 3.35 -15.14 25.33
C GLY A 179 4.29 -14.67 26.41
N GLY A 180 4.02 -15.02 27.68
CA GLY A 180 4.95 -14.85 28.78
C GLY A 180 6.22 -15.66 28.53
N LEU A 181 7.29 -15.02 28.10
CA LEU A 181 8.66 -15.49 28.24
C LEU A 181 9.30 -14.72 29.37
N GLU A 182 9.15 -15.29 30.57
CA GLU A 182 9.90 -14.86 31.75
C GLU A 182 11.40 -15.08 31.54
N LYS A 183 12.13 -13.98 31.78
CA LYS A 183 13.46 -13.90 32.37
C LYS A 183 14.42 -15.07 32.18
N SER A 184 15.50 -14.81 31.46
CA SER A 184 16.83 -15.16 31.96
C SER A 184 17.84 -14.09 31.56
N THR A 185 17.89 -13.04 32.37
CA THR A 185 19.09 -12.23 32.49
C THR A 185 19.95 -12.92 33.54
N GLN A 186 20.86 -13.75 33.10
CA GLN A 186 21.97 -14.21 33.93
C GLN A 186 23.20 -13.40 33.62
N ASP A 187 23.65 -12.70 34.62
CA ASP A 187 24.91 -12.02 34.82
C ASP A 187 26.05 -12.53 33.96
N VAL A 188 26.60 -11.63 33.13
CA VAL A 188 27.99 -11.74 32.68
C VAL A 188 28.78 -10.70 33.46
N GLN A 189 29.37 -11.15 34.56
CA GLN A 189 30.43 -10.43 35.26
C GLN A 189 31.60 -10.25 34.30
N MET A 190 31.94 -9.02 34.01
CA MET A 190 33.24 -8.67 33.46
C MET A 190 34.27 -8.81 34.57
N ALA A 191 35.22 -9.73 34.40
CA ALA A 191 36.42 -9.81 35.19
C ALA A 191 37.41 -8.77 34.64
N ASP A 192 37.78 -7.85 35.50
CA ASP A 192 38.92 -6.99 35.34
C ASP A 192 40.20 -7.86 35.35
N ASP A 193 41.01 -7.75 34.31
CA ASP A 193 42.41 -8.20 34.34
C ASP A 193 43.30 -6.98 34.10
N ASP A 194 43.94 -6.63 35.20
CA ASP A 194 45.00 -5.63 35.36
C ASP A 194 46.32 -6.27 34.94
N GLY A 195 47.09 -5.60 34.10
CA GLY A 195 48.40 -6.09 33.67
C GLY A 195 49.24 -5.00 33.03
N THR A 196 49.81 -4.14 33.87
CA THR A 196 50.98 -3.28 33.65
C THR A 196 52.12 -3.91 32.85
N THR A 197 52.75 -3.11 31.97
CA THR A 197 54.20 -2.75 31.87
C THR A 197 54.48 -2.04 30.54
N GLU A 198 54.84 -0.82 30.61
CA GLU A 198 56.14 -0.10 30.51
C GLU A 198 56.95 -0.25 29.23
N ASP A 199 57.32 0.92 28.75
CA ASP A 199 58.56 1.34 28.06
C ASP A 199 58.74 1.22 26.53
N GLY A 200 59.07 2.39 25.97
CA GLY A 200 59.94 2.45 24.81
C GLY A 200 59.63 3.50 23.73
N LYS A 201 59.76 4.77 24.02
CA LYS A 201 60.71 5.79 23.50
C LYS A 201 60.97 5.88 21.98
N ALA A 202 60.86 7.13 21.52
CA ALA A 202 61.63 7.88 20.48
C ALA A 202 61.02 7.98 19.07
N ALA A 203 60.53 9.15 18.67
CA ALA A 203 61.23 10.27 18.03
C ALA A 203 61.43 10.14 16.49
N GLY A 204 60.99 11.19 15.80
CA GLY A 204 61.36 11.52 14.42
C GLY A 204 60.16 12.06 13.64
N SER A 205 59.74 13.26 13.66
CA SER A 205 60.18 14.53 13.09
C SER A 205 60.41 14.49 11.57
N VAL A 206 59.86 15.53 10.97
CA VAL A 206 60.08 16.22 9.69
C VAL A 206 59.17 15.75 8.54
N ASP A 207 58.43 16.59 7.99
CA ASP A 207 58.54 17.87 7.27
C ASP A 207 57.72 17.78 5.96
N SER A 208 56.85 18.71 5.78
CA SER A 208 56.27 19.11 4.48
C SER A 208 57.40 19.85 3.70
N PRO A 209 57.29 20.15 2.40
CA PRO A 209 56.17 20.81 1.74
C PRO A 209 56.02 20.58 0.22
N SER A 210 54.90 21.15 -0.28
CA SER A 210 54.69 21.86 -1.57
C SER A 210 55.13 21.22 -2.90
N GLU A 211 54.20 21.00 -3.80
CA GLU A 211 53.85 21.83 -4.97
C GLU A 211 52.51 21.39 -5.56
#